data_f21cb9cf200fe5df39f465c599dbef7e
#
_entry.id   f21cb9cf200fe5df39f465c599dbef7e
#
_cell.length_a   1.000
_cell.length_b   1.000
_cell.length_c   1.000
_cell.angle_alpha   90.00
_cell.angle_beta   90.00
_cell.angle_gamma   90.00
#
_symmetry.space_group_name_H-M   'P 1'
#
loop_
_entity.id
_entity.type
_entity.pdbx_description
1 polymer ?
#
loop_
_entity_poly.entity_id
_entity_poly.type
_entity_poly.pdbx_seq_one_letter_code
_entity_poly.pdbx_strand_id
1 'polypeptide(L)'
;MIYFGCILLLFYILPLFLGCSFNFGNVFGFILSGACILYGMFGNVYIGIFLLLNGIVIGLTLCFMFSACFQKAENDETVLILGCGLYGSRPSRALMQRMDRAIQYLNISPVSNVVVSGGQGKNEDISEAEAMYTYLIEHGISKERIYVEDQSTNTEESVLFSEKIIEENSLSKEIAVSTQEFHMYRASLLVKSAGMSFHALCAWSTWYSIPVYFTREVLAIWKCWTCKMCKNTV
;
A
#
# COMPACT_ATOMS: atom_id res chain seq x y z
N MET A 1 -10.94 20.64 21.92
CA MET A 1 -10.69 20.61 20.48
C MET A 1 -9.42 21.33 20.06
N ILE A 2 -9.07 22.51 20.61
CA ILE A 2 -7.81 23.24 20.28
C ILE A 2 -6.60 22.33 20.53
N TYR A 3 -6.43 21.79 21.73
CA TYR A 3 -5.31 20.88 22.06
C TYR A 3 -5.26 19.65 21.15
N PHE A 4 -6.41 19.08 20.82
CA PHE A 4 -6.49 17.94 19.89
C PHE A 4 -6.02 18.34 18.49
N GLY A 5 -6.43 19.51 17.98
CA GLY A 5 -5.97 20.03 16.70
C GLY A 5 -4.46 20.30 16.67
N CYS A 6 -3.90 20.84 17.75
CA CYS A 6 -2.45 21.03 17.88
C CYS A 6 -1.68 19.71 17.91
N ILE A 7 -2.15 18.71 18.64
CA ILE A 7 -1.55 17.37 18.67
C ILE A 7 -1.64 16.72 17.29
N LEU A 8 -2.78 16.81 16.62
CA LEU A 8 -2.97 16.28 15.27
C LEU A 8 -2.03 16.96 14.28
N LEU A 9 -1.84 18.27 14.37
CA LEU A 9 -0.89 19.03 13.55
C LEU A 9 0.54 18.50 13.73
N LEU A 10 0.98 18.31 14.97
CA LEU A 10 2.29 17.73 15.27
C LEU A 10 2.44 16.31 14.70
N PHE A 11 1.35 15.53 14.72
CA PHE A 11 1.32 14.16 14.18
C PHE A 11 1.56 14.12 12.65
N TYR A 12 1.18 15.18 11.91
CA TYR A 12 1.45 15.30 10.48
C TYR A 12 2.77 16.01 10.15
N ILE A 13 3.29 16.82 11.06
CA ILE A 13 4.59 17.51 10.89
C ILE A 13 5.75 16.56 11.22
N LEU A 14 5.67 15.80 12.31
CA LEU A 14 6.75 14.93 12.79
C LEU A 14 7.29 13.95 11.73
N PRO A 15 6.45 13.25 10.94
CA PRO A 15 6.92 12.35 9.88
C PRO A 15 7.83 13.02 8.86
N LEU A 16 7.60 14.31 8.55
CA LEU A 16 8.42 15.06 7.58
C LEU A 16 9.85 15.25 8.09
N PHE A 17 10.03 15.49 9.40
CA PHE A 17 11.35 15.55 10.01
C PHE A 17 12.03 14.19 10.12
N LEU A 18 11.26 13.11 10.10
CA LEU A 18 11.75 11.72 10.15
C LEU A 18 11.95 11.10 8.75
N GLY A 19 11.90 11.93 7.69
CA GLY A 19 12.25 11.53 6.33
C GLY A 19 11.08 11.01 5.48
N CYS A 20 9.83 11.17 5.92
CA CYS A 20 8.68 10.91 5.06
C CYS A 20 8.52 12.02 4.01
N SER A 21 8.22 11.64 2.77
CA SER A 21 7.95 12.60 1.71
C SER A 21 6.62 13.32 1.93
N PHE A 22 6.60 14.62 1.62
CA PHE A 22 5.37 15.42 1.62
C PHE A 22 4.42 14.92 0.53
N ASN A 23 3.15 14.73 0.87
CA ASN A 23 2.12 14.26 -0.05
C ASN A 23 0.72 14.81 0.30
N PHE A 24 -0.29 14.46 -0.50
CA PHE A 24 -1.67 14.92 -0.27
C PHE A 24 -2.24 14.54 1.10
N GLY A 25 -1.77 13.47 1.74
CA GLY A 25 -2.13 13.12 3.10
C GLY A 25 -1.75 14.19 4.12
N ASN A 26 -0.57 14.82 3.95
CA ASN A 26 -0.16 15.94 4.81
C ASN A 26 -1.08 17.15 4.63
N VAL A 27 -1.42 17.50 3.38
CA VAL A 27 -2.33 18.63 3.10
C VAL A 27 -3.68 18.42 3.78
N PHE A 28 -4.28 17.24 3.60
CA PHE A 28 -5.55 16.90 4.23
C PHE A 28 -5.46 16.91 5.77
N GLY A 29 -4.39 16.36 6.33
CA GLY A 29 -4.15 16.36 7.78
C GLY A 29 -4.02 17.76 8.35
N PHE A 30 -3.35 18.68 7.64
CA PHE A 30 -3.24 20.09 8.06
C PHE A 30 -4.60 20.80 8.02
N ILE A 31 -5.42 20.57 6.97
CA ILE A 31 -6.77 21.11 6.88
C ILE A 31 -7.63 20.61 8.07
N LEU A 32 -7.59 19.31 8.35
CA LEU A 32 -8.34 18.70 9.44
C LEU A 32 -7.89 19.25 10.81
N SER A 33 -6.58 19.41 11.01
CA SER A 33 -6.02 20.00 12.23
C SER A 33 -6.45 21.45 12.41
N GLY A 34 -6.41 22.25 11.35
CA GLY A 34 -6.89 23.63 11.34
C GLY A 34 -8.39 23.73 11.65
N ALA A 35 -9.21 22.85 11.06
CA ALA A 35 -10.65 22.80 11.35
C ALA A 35 -10.92 22.44 12.82
N CYS A 36 -10.16 21.54 13.43
CA CYS A 36 -10.27 21.22 14.85
C CYS A 36 -9.93 22.41 15.75
N ILE A 37 -8.88 23.17 15.41
CA ILE A 37 -8.50 24.39 16.16
C ILE A 37 -9.59 25.46 16.04
N LEU A 38 -10.06 25.74 14.81
CA LEU A 38 -11.13 26.73 14.56
C LEU A 38 -12.43 26.36 15.27
N TYR A 39 -12.80 25.08 15.23
CA TYR A 39 -13.98 24.63 16.02
C TYR A 39 -13.80 24.85 17.51
N GLY A 40 -12.59 24.57 18.02
CA GLY A 40 -12.30 24.80 19.44
C GLY A 40 -12.29 26.27 19.86
N MET A 41 -11.99 27.20 18.94
CA MET A 41 -11.99 28.64 19.19
C MET A 41 -13.37 29.26 19.06
N PHE A 42 -14.15 28.87 18.07
CA PHE A 42 -15.38 29.55 17.68
C PHE A 42 -16.68 28.77 17.97
N GLY A 43 -16.56 27.47 18.24
CA GLY A 43 -17.73 26.61 18.53
C GLY A 43 -18.74 26.50 17.38
N ASN A 44 -18.32 26.73 16.13
CA ASN A 44 -19.20 26.77 14.96
C ASN A 44 -19.79 25.38 14.66
N VAL A 45 -21.13 25.28 14.69
CA VAL A 45 -21.86 24.02 14.49
C VAL A 45 -21.60 23.38 13.14
N TYR A 46 -21.41 24.15 12.07
CA TYR A 46 -21.13 23.63 10.74
C TYR A 46 -19.76 22.97 10.67
N ILE A 47 -18.73 23.56 11.33
CA ILE A 47 -17.41 22.95 11.46
C ILE A 47 -17.52 21.65 12.27
N GLY A 48 -18.32 21.63 13.33
CA GLY A 48 -18.57 20.44 14.14
C GLY A 48 -19.19 19.29 13.33
N ILE A 49 -20.22 19.59 12.54
CA ILE A 49 -20.85 18.60 11.63
C ILE A 49 -19.84 18.09 10.59
N PHE A 50 -19.07 18.99 9.99
CA PHE A 50 -18.01 18.62 9.03
C PHE A 50 -17.00 17.66 9.65
N LEU A 51 -16.49 17.93 10.84
CA LEU A 51 -15.55 17.07 11.56
C LEU A 51 -16.16 15.72 11.90
N LEU A 52 -17.41 15.68 12.34
CA LEU A 52 -18.13 14.44 12.67
C LEU A 52 -18.29 13.56 11.43
N LEU A 53 -18.78 14.11 10.33
CA LEU A 53 -18.98 13.35 9.09
C LEU A 53 -17.66 12.81 8.55
N ASN A 54 -16.60 13.64 8.51
CA ASN A 54 -15.27 13.17 8.10
C ASN A 54 -14.76 12.08 9.04
N GLY A 55 -14.93 12.20 10.34
CA GLY A 55 -14.55 11.18 11.32
C GLY A 55 -15.22 9.83 11.06
N ILE A 56 -16.53 9.83 10.77
CA ILE A 56 -17.28 8.61 10.42
C ILE A 56 -16.73 7.98 9.14
N VAL A 57 -16.57 8.77 8.07
CA VAL A 57 -16.11 8.25 6.77
C VAL A 57 -14.67 7.72 6.86
N ILE A 58 -13.78 8.44 7.56
CA ILE A 58 -12.41 7.98 7.82
C ILE A 58 -12.44 6.66 8.62
N GLY A 59 -13.23 6.60 9.71
CA GLY A 59 -13.36 5.41 10.53
C GLY A 59 -13.82 4.18 9.75
N LEU A 60 -14.85 4.32 8.92
CA LEU A 60 -15.33 3.26 8.03
C LEU A 60 -14.25 2.83 7.03
N THR A 61 -13.54 3.81 6.42
CA THR A 61 -12.45 3.50 5.47
C THR A 61 -11.33 2.73 6.15
N LEU A 62 -10.94 3.11 7.37
CA LEU A 62 -9.94 2.36 8.14
C LEU A 62 -10.40 0.94 8.47
N CYS A 63 -11.68 0.73 8.81
CA CYS A 63 -12.22 -0.62 9.00
C CYS A 63 -12.05 -1.50 7.74
N PHE A 64 -12.34 -0.96 6.55
CA PHE A 64 -12.12 -1.67 5.29
C PHE A 64 -10.63 -1.93 5.03
N MET A 65 -9.76 -0.95 5.28
CA MET A 65 -8.31 -1.11 5.11
C MET A 65 -7.78 -2.25 5.98
N PHE A 66 -8.14 -2.30 7.25
CA PHE A 66 -7.71 -3.36 8.15
C PHE A 66 -8.34 -4.71 7.82
N SER A 67 -9.60 -4.76 7.35
CA SER A 67 -10.26 -6.03 7.00
C SER A 67 -9.50 -6.81 5.94
N ALA A 68 -8.86 -6.13 4.99
CA ALA A 68 -8.06 -6.78 3.95
C ALA A 68 -6.81 -7.49 4.52
N CYS A 69 -6.24 -7.00 5.62
CA CYS A 69 -5.08 -7.61 6.26
C CYS A 69 -5.38 -8.96 6.94
N PHE A 70 -6.65 -9.27 7.18
CA PHE A 70 -7.08 -10.53 7.81
C PHE A 70 -7.34 -11.66 6.81
N GLN A 71 -7.34 -11.39 5.51
CA GLN A 71 -7.45 -12.42 4.45
C GLN A 71 -6.06 -13.06 4.25
N LYS A 72 -5.64 -13.88 5.23
CA LYS A 72 -4.29 -14.44 5.25
C LYS A 72 -4.08 -15.45 4.11
N ALA A 73 -2.86 -15.45 3.57
CA ALA A 73 -2.38 -16.49 2.69
C ALA A 73 -2.24 -17.82 3.48
N GLU A 74 -2.62 -18.92 2.85
CA GLU A 74 -2.51 -20.26 3.42
C GLU A 74 -1.24 -20.95 2.94
N ASN A 75 -1.32 -21.64 1.79
CA ASN A 75 -0.17 -22.29 1.16
C ASN A 75 -0.41 -22.36 -0.36
N ASP A 76 0.68 -22.41 -1.12
CA ASP A 76 0.72 -22.65 -2.57
C ASP A 76 0.17 -21.51 -3.45
N GLU A 77 -0.07 -20.31 -2.88
CA GLU A 77 -0.43 -19.13 -3.67
C GLU A 77 0.78 -18.60 -4.44
N THR A 78 0.53 -17.92 -5.56
CA THR A 78 1.53 -17.10 -6.22
C THR A 78 1.73 -15.82 -5.42
N VAL A 79 2.95 -15.53 -5.00
CA VAL A 79 3.28 -14.30 -4.30
C VAL A 79 3.40 -13.15 -5.30
N LEU A 80 2.74 -12.03 -5.04
CA LEU A 80 2.91 -10.78 -5.77
C LEU A 80 3.51 -9.73 -4.85
N ILE A 81 4.77 -9.32 -5.12
CA ILE A 81 5.41 -8.22 -4.39
C ILE A 81 5.23 -6.93 -5.18
N LEU A 82 4.54 -5.95 -4.59
CA LEU A 82 4.35 -4.64 -5.21
C LEU A 82 5.48 -3.69 -4.82
N GLY A 83 6.06 -3.02 -5.79
CA GLY A 83 7.08 -2.00 -5.61
C GLY A 83 6.60 -0.76 -4.83
N CYS A 84 7.52 -0.01 -4.23
CA CYS A 84 7.21 1.23 -3.49
C CYS A 84 8.38 2.21 -3.41
N GLY A 85 9.36 2.09 -4.30
CA GLY A 85 10.44 3.05 -4.49
C GLY A 85 11.82 2.57 -4.05
N LEU A 86 12.82 3.08 -4.77
CA LEU A 86 14.24 2.92 -4.49
C LEU A 86 14.88 4.27 -4.14
N TYR A 87 16.06 4.21 -3.54
CA TYR A 87 17.00 5.32 -3.39
C TYR A 87 18.21 5.03 -4.27
N GLY A 88 18.22 5.55 -5.51
CA GLY A 88 19.15 5.11 -6.54
C GLY A 88 18.90 3.65 -6.90
N SER A 89 19.84 2.76 -6.58
CA SER A 89 19.70 1.30 -6.74
C SER A 89 19.33 0.55 -5.44
N ARG A 90 19.19 1.26 -4.30
CA ARG A 90 18.93 0.63 -2.99
C ARG A 90 17.44 0.57 -2.69
N PRO A 91 16.89 -0.60 -2.29
CA PRO A 91 15.50 -0.70 -1.86
C PRO A 91 15.19 0.23 -0.69
N SER A 92 14.03 0.89 -0.75
CA SER A 92 13.51 1.63 0.40
C SER A 92 13.23 0.69 1.57
N ARG A 93 13.20 1.23 2.80
CA ARG A 93 12.87 0.42 3.99
C ARG A 93 11.51 -0.30 3.85
N ALA A 94 10.54 0.39 3.25
CA ALA A 94 9.23 -0.20 3.01
C ALA A 94 9.31 -1.36 2.01
N LEU A 95 10.11 -1.22 0.94
CA LEU A 95 10.31 -2.29 -0.03
C LEU A 95 11.02 -3.50 0.60
N MET A 96 12.03 -3.28 1.43
CA MET A 96 12.68 -4.36 2.19
C MET A 96 11.68 -5.11 3.08
N GLN A 97 10.81 -4.40 3.81
CA GLN A 97 9.78 -5.04 4.64
C GLN A 97 8.80 -5.91 3.82
N ARG A 98 8.45 -5.50 2.59
CA ARG A 98 7.63 -6.32 1.69
C ARG A 98 8.37 -7.59 1.27
N MET A 99 9.62 -7.45 0.85
CA MET A 99 10.45 -8.59 0.44
C MET A 99 10.67 -9.57 1.59
N ASP A 100 11.02 -9.08 2.79
CA ASP A 100 11.20 -9.91 3.98
C ASP A 100 9.92 -10.69 4.33
N ARG A 101 8.76 -10.05 4.21
CA ARG A 101 7.47 -10.71 4.44
C ARG A 101 7.18 -11.80 3.40
N ALA A 102 7.49 -11.53 2.14
CA ALA A 102 7.36 -12.51 1.06
C ALA A 102 8.34 -13.69 1.25
N ILE A 103 9.60 -13.42 1.60
CA ILE A 103 10.62 -14.47 1.88
C ILE A 103 10.16 -15.38 3.01
N GLN A 104 9.62 -14.84 4.10
CA GLN A 104 9.07 -15.65 5.20
C GLN A 104 8.02 -16.63 4.70
N TYR A 105 7.12 -16.19 3.81
CA TYR A 105 6.09 -17.05 3.22
C TYR A 105 6.70 -18.08 2.25
N LEU A 106 7.57 -17.65 1.32
CA LEU A 106 8.20 -18.50 0.32
C LEU A 106 9.07 -19.62 0.93
N ASN A 107 9.62 -19.41 2.12
CA ASN A 107 10.37 -20.41 2.86
C ASN A 107 9.45 -21.47 3.51
N ILE A 108 8.20 -21.10 3.84
CA ILE A 108 7.20 -22.04 4.37
C ILE A 108 6.51 -22.79 3.23
N SER A 109 6.31 -22.12 2.07
CA SER A 109 5.70 -22.70 0.89
C SER A 109 6.72 -22.80 -0.27
N PRO A 110 7.52 -23.86 -0.33
CA PRO A 110 8.60 -24.02 -1.33
C PRO A 110 8.09 -24.21 -2.77
N VAL A 111 6.83 -24.54 -2.95
CA VAL A 111 6.19 -24.70 -4.27
C VAL A 111 5.67 -23.39 -4.84
N SER A 112 5.46 -22.36 -4.00
CA SER A 112 4.97 -21.05 -4.42
C SER A 112 5.98 -20.32 -5.31
N ASN A 113 5.49 -19.72 -6.38
CA ASN A 113 6.23 -18.80 -7.22
C ASN A 113 6.05 -17.35 -6.76
N VAL A 114 6.90 -16.46 -7.20
CA VAL A 114 6.82 -15.04 -6.88
C VAL A 114 6.93 -14.17 -8.12
N VAL A 115 6.01 -13.24 -8.28
CA VAL A 115 6.08 -12.15 -9.25
C VAL A 115 6.52 -10.89 -8.51
N VAL A 116 7.63 -10.30 -8.94
CA VAL A 116 8.11 -9.00 -8.45
C VAL A 116 7.70 -7.94 -9.45
N SER A 117 6.92 -6.94 -9.01
CA SER A 117 6.34 -5.95 -9.92
C SER A 117 6.67 -4.53 -9.49
N GLY A 118 7.28 -3.78 -10.41
CA GLY A 118 7.59 -2.37 -10.26
C GLY A 118 8.60 -1.89 -11.29
N GLY A 119 8.21 -0.88 -12.07
CA GLY A 119 9.07 -0.25 -13.06
C GLY A 119 10.14 0.64 -12.44
N GLN A 120 10.81 1.42 -13.27
CA GLN A 120 11.86 2.34 -12.86
C GLN A 120 11.30 3.74 -12.62
N GLY A 121 11.43 4.25 -11.42
CA GLY A 121 11.08 5.63 -11.06
C GLY A 121 12.08 6.67 -11.58
N LYS A 122 11.68 7.95 -11.60
CA LYS A 122 12.48 9.05 -12.18
C LYS A 122 13.88 9.24 -11.57
N ASN A 123 14.06 8.86 -10.31
CA ASN A 123 15.31 9.02 -9.54
C ASN A 123 15.91 7.68 -9.16
N GLU A 124 15.61 6.64 -9.92
CA GLU A 124 16.06 5.27 -9.68
C GLU A 124 17.02 4.85 -10.79
N ASP A 125 18.08 4.14 -10.44
CA ASP A 125 19.11 3.71 -11.38
C ASP A 125 18.71 2.41 -12.10
N ILE A 126 17.85 1.60 -11.46
CA ILE A 126 17.32 0.32 -11.94
C ILE A 126 15.81 0.26 -11.67
N SER A 127 15.11 -0.72 -12.22
CA SER A 127 13.70 -0.95 -11.88
C SER A 127 13.55 -1.48 -10.45
N GLU A 128 12.41 -1.21 -9.82
CA GLU A 128 12.09 -1.79 -8.51
C GLU A 128 12.05 -3.31 -8.57
N ALA A 129 11.55 -3.87 -9.68
CA ALA A 129 11.50 -5.31 -9.90
C ALA A 129 12.89 -5.95 -9.99
N GLU A 130 13.86 -5.29 -10.65
CA GLU A 130 15.26 -5.76 -10.70
C GLU A 130 15.92 -5.75 -9.32
N ALA A 131 15.67 -4.69 -8.53
CA ALA A 131 16.16 -4.62 -7.16
C ALA A 131 15.56 -5.73 -6.28
N MET A 132 14.25 -6.01 -6.44
CA MET A 132 13.57 -7.09 -5.72
C MET A 132 14.09 -8.47 -6.15
N TYR A 133 14.29 -8.70 -7.44
CA TYR A 133 14.85 -9.94 -7.97
C TYR A 133 16.21 -10.24 -7.33
N THR A 134 17.11 -9.26 -7.35
CA THR A 134 18.47 -9.41 -6.77
C THR A 134 18.37 -9.73 -5.28
N TYR A 135 17.54 -8.98 -4.55
CA TYR A 135 17.35 -9.18 -3.10
C TYR A 135 16.84 -10.58 -2.76
N LEU A 136 15.85 -11.09 -3.51
CA LEU A 136 15.29 -12.42 -3.28
C LEU A 136 16.32 -13.53 -3.51
N ILE A 137 17.16 -13.43 -4.56
CA ILE A 137 18.24 -14.38 -4.82
C ILE A 137 19.27 -14.36 -3.69
N GLU A 138 19.71 -13.18 -3.24
CA GLU A 138 20.65 -13.03 -2.13
C GLU A 138 20.11 -13.67 -0.84
N HIS A 139 18.80 -13.77 -0.68
CA HIS A 139 18.13 -14.40 0.46
C HIS A 139 17.69 -15.85 0.21
N GLY A 140 18.23 -16.48 -0.85
CA GLY A 140 18.10 -17.92 -1.08
C GLY A 140 16.85 -18.36 -1.83
N ILE A 141 16.08 -17.45 -2.41
CA ILE A 141 14.97 -17.83 -3.30
C ILE A 141 15.52 -18.20 -4.67
N SER A 142 15.16 -19.39 -5.17
CA SER A 142 15.63 -19.90 -6.46
C SER A 142 15.13 -19.03 -7.61
N LYS A 143 15.99 -18.72 -8.57
CA LYS A 143 15.70 -17.86 -9.71
C LYS A 143 14.56 -18.38 -10.58
N GLU A 144 14.39 -19.70 -10.64
CA GLU A 144 13.34 -20.38 -11.39
C GLU A 144 11.93 -20.11 -10.84
N ARG A 145 11.86 -19.61 -9.60
CA ARG A 145 10.61 -19.26 -8.91
C ARG A 145 10.26 -17.78 -9.03
N ILE A 146 11.16 -16.94 -9.58
CA ILE A 146 11.02 -15.48 -9.59
C ILE A 146 10.69 -15.01 -11.01
N TYR A 147 9.55 -14.36 -11.16
CA TYR A 147 9.08 -13.72 -12.40
C TYR A 147 9.15 -12.21 -12.24
N VAL A 148 9.63 -11.50 -13.26
CA VAL A 148 9.92 -10.06 -13.21
C VAL A 148 8.94 -9.29 -14.07
N GLU A 149 8.29 -8.28 -13.49
CA GLU A 149 7.47 -7.27 -14.16
C GLU A 149 8.11 -5.90 -13.88
N ASP A 150 8.73 -5.27 -14.86
CA ASP A 150 9.51 -4.04 -14.74
C ASP A 150 8.98 -2.85 -15.58
N GLN A 151 7.78 -2.99 -16.18
CA GLN A 151 7.21 -2.01 -17.10
C GLN A 151 6.18 -1.09 -16.45
N SER A 152 5.63 -1.48 -15.30
CA SER A 152 4.54 -0.75 -14.65
C SER A 152 4.99 0.61 -14.10
N THR A 153 4.12 1.60 -14.22
CA THR A 153 4.33 2.96 -13.70
C THR A 153 3.41 3.32 -12.54
N ASN A 154 2.44 2.46 -12.26
CA ASN A 154 1.46 2.60 -11.18
C ASN A 154 0.93 1.23 -10.74
N THR A 155 0.26 1.18 -9.59
CA THR A 155 -0.21 -0.08 -8.98
C THR A 155 -1.22 -0.85 -9.85
N GLU A 156 -2.03 -0.16 -10.65
CA GLU A 156 -3.00 -0.79 -11.54
C GLU A 156 -2.28 -1.54 -12.66
N GLU A 157 -1.31 -0.90 -13.31
CA GLU A 157 -0.45 -1.54 -14.30
C GLU A 157 0.35 -2.69 -13.70
N SER A 158 0.86 -2.52 -12.47
CA SER A 158 1.56 -3.59 -11.75
C SER A 158 0.70 -4.86 -11.65
N VAL A 159 -0.56 -4.73 -11.27
CA VAL A 159 -1.47 -5.88 -11.16
C VAL A 159 -1.83 -6.46 -12.52
N LEU A 160 -2.14 -5.61 -13.53
CA LEU A 160 -2.52 -6.05 -14.87
C LEU A 160 -1.36 -6.74 -15.62
N PHE A 161 -0.14 -6.23 -15.50
CA PHE A 161 1.02 -6.84 -16.15
C PHE A 161 1.47 -8.11 -15.42
N SER A 162 1.34 -8.14 -14.09
CA SER A 162 1.57 -9.36 -13.31
C SER A 162 0.56 -10.46 -13.64
N GLU A 163 -0.72 -10.11 -13.86
CA GLU A 163 -1.75 -11.05 -14.27
C GLU A 163 -1.39 -11.73 -15.60
N LYS A 164 -0.89 -10.98 -16.59
CA LYS A 164 -0.41 -11.56 -17.86
C LYS A 164 0.73 -12.55 -17.65
N ILE A 165 1.72 -12.19 -16.81
CA ILE A 165 2.84 -13.08 -16.50
C ILE A 165 2.35 -14.37 -15.82
N ILE A 166 1.38 -14.25 -14.91
CA ILE A 166 0.74 -15.38 -14.22
C ILE A 166 0.05 -16.30 -15.21
N GLU A 167 -0.71 -15.74 -16.16
CA GLU A 167 -1.40 -16.53 -17.20
C GLU A 167 -0.42 -17.21 -18.17
N GLU A 168 0.55 -16.45 -18.70
CA GLU A 168 1.55 -16.94 -19.65
C GLU A 168 2.40 -18.09 -19.09
N ASN A 169 2.65 -18.09 -17.78
CA ASN A 169 3.45 -19.11 -17.10
C ASN A 169 2.60 -20.15 -16.37
N SER A 170 1.27 -20.14 -16.54
CA SER A 170 0.34 -21.07 -15.91
C SER A 170 0.48 -21.13 -14.37
N LEU A 171 0.75 -19.99 -13.74
CA LEU A 171 0.85 -19.88 -12.30
C LEU A 171 -0.53 -19.86 -11.64
N SER A 172 -0.58 -20.12 -10.33
CA SER A 172 -1.82 -20.05 -9.56
C SER A 172 -2.40 -18.63 -9.57
N LYS A 173 -3.71 -18.51 -9.80
CA LYS A 173 -4.48 -17.25 -9.67
C LYS A 173 -4.92 -16.95 -8.23
N GLU A 174 -4.57 -17.81 -7.27
CA GLU A 174 -4.63 -17.51 -5.85
C GLU A 174 -3.40 -16.65 -5.50
N ILE A 175 -3.58 -15.35 -5.21
CA ILE A 175 -2.49 -14.40 -5.11
C ILE A 175 -2.28 -13.95 -3.67
N ALA A 176 -1.09 -14.22 -3.14
CA ALA A 176 -0.60 -13.71 -1.87
C ALA A 176 0.14 -12.37 -2.09
N VAL A 177 -0.55 -11.26 -1.86
CA VAL A 177 0.01 -9.91 -2.11
C VAL A 177 0.86 -9.45 -0.95
N SER A 178 2.15 -9.16 -1.21
CA SER A 178 3.04 -8.53 -0.24
C SER A 178 3.11 -7.02 -0.43
N THR A 179 2.50 -6.30 0.51
CA THR A 179 2.50 -4.82 0.54
C THR A 179 2.26 -4.32 1.98
N GLN A 180 2.38 -2.99 2.21
CA GLN A 180 2.09 -2.41 3.52
C GLN A 180 0.59 -2.48 3.86
N GLU A 181 0.29 -2.55 5.17
CA GLU A 181 -1.06 -2.63 5.73
C GLU A 181 -2.00 -1.53 5.21
N PHE A 182 -1.52 -0.30 5.08
CA PHE A 182 -2.33 0.81 4.58
C PHE A 182 -2.74 0.63 3.10
N HIS A 183 -1.92 -0.06 2.30
CA HIS A 183 -2.12 -0.28 0.86
C HIS A 183 -2.92 -1.54 0.55
N MET A 184 -3.06 -2.46 1.50
CA MET A 184 -3.58 -3.80 1.30
C MET A 184 -5.01 -3.82 0.72
N TYR A 185 -5.90 -2.95 1.20
CA TYR A 185 -7.27 -2.89 0.71
C TYR A 185 -7.34 -2.46 -0.76
N ARG A 186 -6.60 -1.43 -1.18
CA ARG A 186 -6.57 -1.00 -2.58
C ARG A 186 -5.95 -2.06 -3.49
N ALA A 187 -4.89 -2.74 -3.04
CA ALA A 187 -4.31 -3.87 -3.75
C ALA A 187 -5.34 -5.01 -3.91
N SER A 188 -6.13 -5.33 -2.87
CA SER A 188 -7.17 -6.36 -2.94
C SER A 188 -8.24 -6.04 -3.97
N LEU A 189 -8.66 -4.78 -4.09
CA LEU A 189 -9.62 -4.35 -5.10
C LEU A 189 -9.08 -4.56 -6.52
N LEU A 190 -7.81 -4.19 -6.76
CA LEU A 190 -7.18 -4.32 -8.07
C LEU A 190 -6.97 -5.79 -8.46
N VAL A 191 -6.48 -6.63 -7.55
CA VAL A 191 -6.29 -8.07 -7.79
C VAL A 191 -7.63 -8.75 -8.11
N LYS A 192 -8.67 -8.47 -7.33
CA LYS A 192 -10.02 -9.00 -7.60
C LYS A 192 -10.60 -8.50 -8.91
N SER A 193 -10.35 -7.24 -9.30
CA SER A 193 -10.81 -6.70 -10.59
C SER A 193 -10.09 -7.32 -11.80
N ALA A 194 -8.89 -7.86 -11.61
CA ALA A 194 -8.15 -8.64 -12.60
C ALA A 194 -8.54 -10.14 -12.61
N GLY A 195 -9.63 -10.53 -11.91
CA GLY A 195 -10.14 -11.91 -11.92
C GLY A 195 -9.31 -12.90 -11.12
N MET A 196 -8.47 -12.42 -10.19
CA MET A 196 -7.62 -13.23 -9.32
C MET A 196 -8.16 -13.24 -7.88
N SER A 197 -7.92 -14.32 -7.13
CA SER A 197 -8.21 -14.37 -5.70
C SER A 197 -7.13 -13.62 -4.92
N PHE A 198 -7.51 -13.02 -3.80
CA PHE A 198 -6.63 -12.18 -3.00
C PHE A 198 -6.40 -12.75 -1.60
N HIS A 199 -5.14 -12.83 -1.21
CA HIS A 199 -4.67 -13.13 0.14
C HIS A 199 -3.61 -12.12 0.56
N ALA A 200 -3.47 -11.86 1.86
CA ALA A 200 -2.63 -10.79 2.37
C ALA A 200 -1.34 -11.31 3.03
N LEU A 201 -0.20 -10.79 2.56
CA LEU A 201 1.09 -10.86 3.24
C LEU A 201 1.45 -9.45 3.74
N CYS A 202 0.82 -9.02 4.83
CA CYS A 202 1.00 -7.67 5.37
C CYS A 202 2.43 -7.43 5.85
N ALA A 203 3.08 -6.40 5.27
CA ALA A 203 4.28 -5.77 5.80
C ALA A 203 3.87 -4.55 6.64
N TRP A 204 4.38 -4.46 7.87
CA TRP A 204 3.97 -3.41 8.80
C TRP A 204 4.86 -2.18 8.69
N SER A 205 4.22 -1.03 8.58
CA SER A 205 4.89 0.27 8.47
C SER A 205 5.50 0.73 9.79
N THR A 206 6.44 1.66 9.71
CA THR A 206 6.95 2.32 10.90
C THR A 206 5.88 3.25 11.48
N TRP A 207 5.75 3.29 12.81
CA TRP A 207 4.69 4.03 13.52
C TRP A 207 4.59 5.52 13.12
N TYR A 208 5.71 6.18 12.85
CA TYR A 208 5.74 7.59 12.48
C TYR A 208 5.24 7.88 11.04
N SER A 209 5.27 6.87 10.16
CA SER A 209 4.79 7.01 8.78
C SER A 209 3.26 6.80 8.64
N ILE A 210 2.65 6.17 9.66
CA ILE A 210 1.21 5.84 9.67
C ILE A 210 0.32 7.04 9.34
N PRO A 211 0.43 8.21 10.01
CA PRO A 211 -0.53 9.30 9.78
C PRO A 211 -0.58 9.73 8.32
N VAL A 212 0.58 9.88 7.72
CA VAL A 212 0.75 10.41 6.36
C VAL A 212 0.28 9.42 5.31
N TYR A 213 0.74 8.15 5.41
CA TYR A 213 0.41 7.15 4.39
C TYR A 213 -1.02 6.62 4.51
N PHE A 214 -1.55 6.45 5.72
CA PHE A 214 -2.96 6.08 5.90
C PHE A 214 -3.90 7.15 5.36
N THR A 215 -3.65 8.43 5.65
CA THR A 215 -4.47 9.52 5.12
C THR A 215 -4.39 9.59 3.59
N ARG A 216 -3.21 9.43 3.02
CA ARG A 216 -3.03 9.34 1.56
C ARG A 216 -3.85 8.18 0.96
N GLU A 217 -3.83 7.01 1.59
CA GLU A 217 -4.59 5.84 1.11
C GLU A 217 -6.09 6.01 1.30
N VAL A 218 -6.56 6.62 2.38
CA VAL A 218 -7.99 6.98 2.54
C VAL A 218 -8.46 7.80 1.33
N LEU A 219 -7.71 8.84 0.95
CA LEU A 219 -8.02 9.66 -0.21
C LEU A 219 -7.97 8.87 -1.53
N ALA A 220 -6.98 7.97 -1.67
CA ALA A 220 -6.85 7.11 -2.85
C ALA A 220 -8.03 6.11 -2.97
N ILE A 221 -8.47 5.54 -1.85
CA ILE A 221 -9.64 4.65 -1.80
C ILE A 221 -10.92 5.42 -2.17
N TRP A 222 -11.12 6.62 -1.65
CA TRP A 222 -12.28 7.45 -2.03
C TRP A 222 -12.28 7.77 -3.53
N LYS A 223 -11.11 8.06 -4.10
CA LYS A 223 -10.96 8.20 -5.55
C LYS A 223 -11.35 6.91 -6.29
N CYS A 224 -10.90 5.76 -5.81
CA CYS A 224 -11.27 4.45 -6.39
C CYS A 224 -12.79 4.23 -6.35
N TRP A 225 -13.46 4.49 -5.24
CA TRP A 225 -14.92 4.30 -5.11
C TRP A 225 -15.72 5.23 -6.02
N THR A 226 -15.19 6.41 -6.36
CA THR A 226 -15.83 7.36 -7.27
C THR A 226 -15.51 7.10 -8.74
N CYS A 227 -14.43 6.39 -9.06
CA CYS A 227 -14.05 6.04 -10.42
C CYS A 227 -14.87 4.85 -10.95
N LYS A 228 -15.18 4.88 -12.28
CA LYS A 228 -15.92 3.79 -12.97
C LYS A 228 -15.24 2.41 -12.87
N MET A 229 -13.92 2.36 -12.64
CA MET A 229 -13.15 1.13 -12.56
C MET A 229 -13.50 0.28 -11.32
N CYS A 230 -13.81 0.92 -10.19
CA CYS A 230 -14.25 0.20 -8.99
C CYS A 230 -15.75 -0.15 -8.99
N LYS A 231 -16.55 0.38 -9.94
CA LYS A 231 -18.00 0.08 -10.05
C LYS A 231 -18.31 -1.33 -10.56
N ASN A 232 -17.33 -2.02 -11.15
CA ASN A 232 -17.50 -3.39 -11.66
C ASN A 232 -17.11 -4.46 -10.63
N THR A 233 -16.74 -4.09 -9.43
CA THR A 233 -16.24 -4.99 -8.37
C THR A 233 -17.11 -5.01 -7.10
N VAL A 234 -18.28 -4.35 -7.14
CA VAL A 234 -19.31 -4.40 -6.07
C VAL A 234 -20.54 -5.15 -6.55
#